data_1493b7fd5ab919696825c9d63b24bdba
#
_entry.id   1493b7fd5ab919696825c9d63b24bdba
#
_cell.length_a   1.000
_cell.length_b   1.000
_cell.length_c   1.000
_cell.angle_alpha   90.00
_cell.angle_beta   90.00
_cell.angle_gamma   90.00
#
_symmetry.space_group_name_H-M   'P 1'
#
loop_
_entity.id
_entity.type
_entity.pdbx_description
1 polymer ?
#
loop_
_entity_poly.entity_id
_entity_poly.type
_entity_poly.pdbx_seq_one_letter_code
_entity_poly.pdbx_strand_id
1 'polypeptide(L)'
;MPKIIPVPDELSKPFWDAVNENRLLLQNCGDCDKLQYPPRQTCLTCGSAETLEWKDVEGRVHISTFIVIEDGRLNRRMPDQPYNLALITLDQDPSVNFYSNLPGIPPYEVPVGAAVQVIFEEVGPDQLIHEWQVLG
;
A
#
# COMPACT_ATOMS: atom_id res chain seq x y z
N MET A 1 6.36 -15.61 6.18
CA MET A 1 6.05 -15.70 4.74
C MET A 1 7.02 -14.83 3.97
N PRO A 2 7.82 -15.39 3.05
CA PRO A 2 8.76 -14.59 2.28
C PRO A 2 8.02 -13.67 1.31
N LYS A 3 8.44 -12.43 1.28
CA LYS A 3 7.85 -11.41 0.41
C LYS A 3 8.90 -10.85 -0.54
N ILE A 4 8.45 -10.27 -1.64
CA ILE A 4 9.34 -9.66 -2.62
C ILE A 4 9.91 -8.38 -2.03
N ILE A 5 11.24 -8.24 -2.10
CA ILE A 5 11.92 -7.02 -1.67
C ILE A 5 11.78 -5.98 -2.78
N PRO A 6 11.19 -4.80 -2.51
CA PRO A 6 11.08 -3.77 -3.54
C PRO A 6 12.45 -3.24 -3.95
N VAL A 7 12.57 -2.89 -5.23
CA VAL A 7 13.77 -2.26 -5.79
C VAL A 7 13.37 -0.85 -6.22
N PRO A 8 13.66 0.18 -5.40
CA PRO A 8 13.27 1.54 -5.71
C PRO A 8 13.95 2.07 -6.98
N ASP A 9 13.21 2.81 -7.77
CA ASP A 9 13.74 3.60 -8.88
C ASP A 9 13.74 5.09 -8.52
N GLU A 10 14.14 5.96 -9.42
CA GLU A 10 14.17 7.40 -9.15
C GLU A 10 12.78 7.95 -8.79
N LEU A 11 11.75 7.44 -9.42
CA LEU A 11 10.38 7.89 -9.20
C LEU A 11 9.85 7.43 -7.83
N SER A 12 10.09 6.18 -7.46
CA SER A 12 9.55 5.59 -6.22
C SER A 12 10.47 5.76 -5.01
N LYS A 13 11.70 6.23 -5.21
CA LYS A 13 12.66 6.36 -4.10
C LYS A 13 12.13 7.17 -2.91
N PRO A 14 11.51 8.34 -3.10
CA PRO A 14 10.99 9.09 -1.94
C PRO A 14 9.95 8.30 -1.15
N PHE A 15 9.11 7.52 -1.83
CA PHE A 15 8.14 6.66 -1.17
C PHE A 15 8.82 5.60 -0.30
N TRP A 16 9.78 4.86 -0.87
CA TRP A 16 10.46 3.78 -0.15
C TRP A 16 11.40 4.31 0.94
N ASP A 17 12.03 5.46 0.76
CA ASP A 17 12.82 6.10 1.80
C ASP A 17 11.95 6.46 3.00
N ALA A 18 10.74 6.97 2.76
CA ALA A 18 9.78 7.27 3.82
C ALA A 18 9.32 5.99 4.54
N VAL A 19 9.05 4.92 3.79
CA VAL A 19 8.69 3.62 4.37
C VAL A 19 9.78 3.15 5.33
N ASN A 20 11.05 3.30 4.95
CA ASN A 20 12.18 2.93 5.80
C ASN A 20 12.30 3.80 7.07
N GLU A 21 11.60 4.94 7.09
CA GLU A 21 11.50 5.81 8.26
C GLU A 21 10.17 5.64 9.00
N ASN A 22 9.41 4.60 8.69
CA ASN A 22 8.07 4.34 9.23
C ASN A 22 7.07 5.45 8.90
N ARG A 23 7.18 6.01 7.69
CA ARG A 23 6.31 7.07 7.20
C ARG A 23 5.70 6.67 5.88
N LEU A 24 4.50 7.17 5.60
CA LEU A 24 3.81 6.95 4.32
C LEU A 24 3.70 8.27 3.57
N LEU A 25 4.46 8.40 2.47
CA LEU A 25 4.39 9.56 1.59
C LEU A 25 3.64 9.19 0.32
N LEU A 26 2.69 10.04 -0.07
CA LEU A 26 1.99 9.92 -1.34
C LEU A 26 2.22 11.18 -2.17
N GLN A 27 2.10 11.05 -3.50
CA GLN A 27 2.14 12.20 -4.36
C GLN A 27 0.84 12.99 -4.25
N ASN A 28 0.96 14.31 -4.16
CA ASN A 28 -0.17 15.23 -4.18
C ASN A 28 0.07 16.27 -5.28
N CYS A 29 -0.94 16.53 -6.09
CA CYS A 29 -0.83 17.54 -7.14
C CYS A 29 -1.13 18.92 -6.57
N GLY A 30 -0.19 19.85 -6.69
CA GLY A 30 -0.37 21.23 -6.23
C GLY A 30 -1.41 22.02 -7.03
N ASP A 31 -1.69 21.62 -8.27
CA ASP A 31 -2.67 22.29 -9.13
C ASP A 31 -4.11 21.86 -8.82
N CYS A 32 -4.37 20.55 -8.73
CA CYS A 32 -5.73 20.03 -8.54
C CYS A 32 -5.97 19.43 -7.15
N ASP A 33 -4.97 19.44 -6.29
CA ASP A 33 -5.02 18.94 -4.91
C ASP A 33 -5.53 17.50 -4.80
N LYS A 34 -5.05 16.64 -5.71
CA LYS A 34 -5.39 15.21 -5.71
C LYS A 34 -4.21 14.38 -5.28
N LEU A 35 -4.46 13.42 -4.38
CA LEU A 35 -3.49 12.38 -4.01
C LEU A 35 -3.50 11.29 -5.08
N GLN A 36 -2.36 10.64 -5.26
CA GLN A 36 -2.27 9.47 -6.14
C GLN A 36 -1.26 8.45 -5.61
N TYR A 37 -1.56 7.20 -5.89
CA TYR A 37 -0.70 6.07 -5.59
C TYR A 37 -0.99 4.95 -6.60
N PRO A 38 0.00 4.29 -7.13
CA PRO A 38 1.45 4.46 -6.92
C PRO A 38 2.01 5.73 -7.57
N PRO A 39 3.30 6.06 -7.31
CA PRO A 39 3.91 7.26 -7.89
C PRO A 39 3.92 7.24 -9.41
N ARG A 40 3.68 8.40 -10.02
CA ARG A 40 3.66 8.61 -11.46
C ARG A 40 4.48 9.84 -11.81
N GLN A 41 4.85 9.97 -13.09
CA GLN A 41 5.57 11.15 -13.56
C GLN A 41 4.66 12.35 -13.76
N THR A 42 3.37 12.12 -13.94
CA THR A 42 2.37 13.16 -14.14
C THR A 42 1.16 12.91 -13.26
N CYS A 43 0.41 13.97 -12.97
CA CYS A 43 -0.86 13.84 -12.28
C CYS A 43 -1.88 13.11 -13.16
N LEU A 44 -2.47 12.05 -12.62
CA LEU A 44 -3.46 11.25 -13.36
C LEU A 44 -4.76 12.01 -13.60
N THR A 45 -5.02 13.06 -12.81
CA THR A 45 -6.27 13.83 -12.90
C THR A 45 -6.16 15.02 -13.86
N CYS A 46 -5.10 15.82 -13.77
CA CYS A 46 -4.97 17.03 -14.58
C CYS A 46 -3.79 17.00 -15.56
N GLY A 47 -2.93 15.98 -15.51
CA GLY A 47 -1.80 15.82 -16.43
C GLY A 47 -0.58 16.66 -16.12
N SER A 48 -0.57 17.43 -15.04
CA SER A 48 0.58 18.27 -14.69
C SER A 48 1.77 17.41 -14.25
N ALA A 49 2.96 17.76 -14.73
CA ALA A 49 4.20 17.08 -14.35
C ALA A 49 5.04 17.91 -13.37
N GLU A 50 4.78 19.20 -13.26
CA GLU A 50 5.63 20.10 -12.49
C GLU A 50 5.12 20.40 -11.09
N THR A 51 3.88 20.00 -10.78
CA THR A 51 3.20 20.35 -9.54
C THR A 51 3.05 19.18 -8.58
N LEU A 52 3.62 18.01 -8.90
CA LEU A 52 3.56 16.87 -8.02
C LEU A 52 4.52 17.07 -6.83
N GLU A 53 3.97 16.92 -5.63
CA GLU A 53 4.69 17.05 -4.38
C GLU A 53 4.53 15.77 -3.56
N TRP A 54 5.42 15.54 -2.62
CA TRP A 54 5.30 14.43 -1.68
C TRP A 54 4.67 14.93 -0.38
N LYS A 55 3.66 14.21 0.09
CA LYS A 55 2.90 14.60 1.27
C LYS A 55 2.77 13.43 2.23
N ASP A 56 3.04 13.66 3.52
CA ASP A 56 2.77 12.68 4.57
C ASP A 56 1.26 12.44 4.67
N VAL A 57 0.87 11.17 4.73
CA VAL A 57 -0.55 10.81 4.81
C VAL A 57 -0.80 10.05 6.12
N GLU A 58 -1.69 10.59 6.94
CA GLU A 58 -2.13 9.98 8.20
C GLU A 58 -3.63 9.69 8.15
N GLY A 59 -4.20 9.64 6.95
CA GLY A 59 -5.63 9.48 6.78
C GLY A 59 -6.16 8.14 7.26
N ARG A 60 -7.45 8.11 7.54
CA ARG A 60 -8.15 6.88 7.88
C ARG A 60 -8.31 6.01 6.65
N VAL A 61 -8.13 4.72 6.83
CA VAL A 61 -8.24 3.73 5.77
C VAL A 61 -9.13 2.58 6.24
N HIS A 62 -9.74 1.91 5.28
CA HIS A 62 -10.62 0.76 5.57
C HIS A 62 -10.45 -0.32 4.50
N ILE A 63 -10.89 -1.53 4.84
CA ILE A 63 -10.88 -2.66 3.91
C ILE A 63 -12.10 -2.56 3.00
N SER A 64 -11.86 -2.40 1.69
CA SER A 64 -12.93 -2.34 0.70
C SER A 64 -13.40 -3.72 0.25
N THR A 65 -12.44 -4.61 -0.01
CA THR A 65 -12.71 -5.97 -0.47
C THR A 65 -11.47 -6.83 -0.28
N PHE A 66 -11.57 -8.12 -0.59
CA PHE A 66 -10.41 -9.01 -0.55
C PHE A 66 -10.63 -10.20 -1.49
N ILE A 67 -9.52 -10.88 -1.79
CA ILE A 67 -9.52 -12.18 -2.44
C ILE A 67 -8.65 -13.13 -1.63
N VAL A 68 -8.81 -14.42 -1.86
CA VAL A 68 -7.97 -15.46 -1.25
C VAL A 68 -7.23 -16.20 -2.35
N ILE A 69 -5.92 -16.28 -2.22
CA ILE A 69 -5.05 -16.99 -3.17
C ILE A 69 -4.77 -18.38 -2.59
N GLU A 70 -5.19 -19.42 -3.30
CA GLU A 70 -5.08 -20.81 -2.85
C GLU A 70 -4.13 -21.66 -3.71
N ASP A 71 -3.79 -21.18 -4.90
CA ASP A 71 -3.04 -21.98 -5.86
C ASP A 71 -1.60 -21.48 -5.97
N GLY A 72 -0.65 -22.32 -5.55
CA GLY A 72 0.77 -22.03 -5.62
C GLY A 72 1.30 -21.76 -7.02
N ARG A 73 0.59 -22.20 -8.07
CA ARG A 73 0.96 -21.93 -9.45
C ARG A 73 0.74 -20.47 -9.83
N LEU A 74 -0.20 -19.79 -9.16
CA LEU A 74 -0.48 -18.38 -9.40
C LEU A 74 0.64 -17.49 -8.88
N ASN A 75 1.25 -17.89 -7.77
CA ASN A 75 2.36 -17.10 -7.21
C ASN A 75 3.33 -17.97 -6.44
N ARG A 76 4.35 -18.46 -7.13
CA ARG A 76 5.37 -19.34 -6.52
C ARG A 76 6.26 -18.63 -5.50
N ARG A 77 6.25 -17.30 -5.48
CA ARG A 77 7.03 -16.49 -4.53
C ARG A 77 6.36 -16.39 -3.17
N MET A 78 5.11 -16.81 -3.07
CA MET A 78 4.32 -16.79 -1.85
C MET A 78 3.92 -18.21 -1.49
N PRO A 79 4.85 -19.00 -0.91
CA PRO A 79 4.60 -20.43 -0.65
C PRO A 79 3.56 -20.70 0.44
N ASP A 80 3.35 -19.76 1.33
CA ASP A 80 2.43 -19.93 2.45
C ASP A 80 0.99 -19.63 2.00
N GLN A 81 0.38 -20.61 1.36
CA GLN A 81 -0.99 -20.51 0.86
C GLN A 81 -1.91 -21.44 1.63
N PRO A 82 -3.20 -21.09 1.78
CA PRO A 82 -3.83 -19.89 1.24
C PRO A 82 -3.42 -18.59 1.96
N TYR A 83 -3.49 -17.46 1.27
CA TYR A 83 -3.33 -16.16 1.90
C TYR A 83 -4.34 -15.18 1.32
N ASN A 84 -4.70 -14.15 2.11
CA ASN A 84 -5.60 -13.12 1.62
C ASN A 84 -4.83 -11.98 0.95
N LEU A 85 -5.52 -11.27 0.07
CA LEU A 85 -5.05 -10.01 -0.49
C LEU A 85 -6.20 -9.03 -0.43
N ALA A 86 -6.09 -8.07 0.48
CA ALA A 86 -7.13 -7.08 0.71
C ALA A 86 -6.84 -5.80 -0.04
N LEU A 87 -7.90 -5.12 -0.46
CA LEU A 87 -7.83 -3.77 -1.02
C LEU A 87 -8.13 -2.78 0.10
N ILE A 88 -7.15 -1.94 0.40
CA ILE A 88 -7.22 -0.92 1.44
C ILE A 88 -7.47 0.42 0.78
N THR A 89 -8.52 1.11 1.18
CA THR A 89 -8.96 2.35 0.55
C THR A 89 -8.85 3.52 1.53
N LEU A 90 -8.28 4.63 1.05
CA LEU A 90 -8.18 5.86 1.83
C LEU A 90 -9.55 6.54 1.92
N ASP A 91 -10.02 6.82 3.14
CA ASP A 91 -11.35 7.38 3.36
C ASP A 91 -11.55 8.74 2.68
N GLN A 92 -10.54 9.60 2.78
CA GLN A 92 -10.63 10.96 2.20
C GLN A 92 -10.53 10.99 0.68
N ASP A 93 -10.00 9.93 0.06
CA ASP A 93 -9.88 9.83 -1.39
C ASP A 93 -9.97 8.37 -1.82
N PRO A 94 -11.18 7.88 -2.16
CA PRO A 94 -11.38 6.47 -2.53
C PRO A 94 -10.63 6.02 -3.79
N SER A 95 -10.03 6.93 -4.55
CA SER A 95 -9.18 6.56 -5.68
C SER A 95 -7.79 6.09 -5.25
N VAL A 96 -7.42 6.29 -3.99
CA VAL A 96 -6.14 5.84 -3.43
C VAL A 96 -6.35 4.51 -2.75
N ASN A 97 -5.69 3.46 -3.28
CA ASN A 97 -5.84 2.09 -2.79
C ASN A 97 -4.50 1.43 -2.62
N PHE A 98 -4.42 0.53 -1.65
CA PHE A 98 -3.24 -0.28 -1.38
C PHE A 98 -3.64 -1.74 -1.31
N TYR A 99 -2.68 -2.64 -1.52
CA TYR A 99 -2.88 -4.08 -1.33
C TYR A 99 -2.13 -4.54 -0.10
N SER A 100 -2.76 -5.42 0.68
CA SER A 100 -2.15 -5.99 1.88
C SER A 100 -2.63 -7.39 2.12
N ASN A 101 -1.75 -8.25 2.63
CA ASN A 101 -2.16 -9.59 3.06
C ASN A 101 -2.48 -9.64 4.56
N LEU A 102 -2.88 -8.58 5.16
CA LEU A 102 -3.41 -8.43 6.52
C LEU A 102 -2.78 -9.40 7.53
N PRO A 103 -1.58 -9.09 8.06
CA PRO A 103 -0.95 -9.97 9.04
C PRO A 103 -1.85 -10.24 10.25
N GLY A 104 -1.92 -11.51 10.67
CA GLY A 104 -2.69 -11.91 11.83
C GLY A 104 -4.17 -12.21 11.58
N ILE A 105 -4.66 -12.05 10.35
CA ILE A 105 -6.04 -12.34 10.00
C ILE A 105 -6.10 -13.66 9.22
N PRO A 106 -6.96 -14.62 9.62
CA PRO A 106 -7.14 -15.85 8.83
C PRO A 106 -7.60 -15.52 7.40
N PRO A 107 -7.14 -16.28 6.39
CA PRO A 107 -7.35 -15.91 4.98
C PRO A 107 -8.80 -15.65 4.58
N TYR A 108 -9.75 -16.42 5.14
CA TYR A 108 -11.16 -16.32 4.78
C TYR A 108 -11.97 -15.42 5.70
N GLU A 109 -11.36 -14.86 6.74
CA GLU A 109 -12.07 -14.12 7.79
C GLU A 109 -11.76 -12.62 7.76
N VAL A 110 -11.63 -12.06 6.57
CA VAL A 110 -11.31 -10.64 6.39
C VAL A 110 -12.54 -9.78 6.74
N PRO A 111 -12.42 -8.87 7.73
CA PRO A 111 -13.56 -8.03 8.14
C PRO A 111 -13.71 -6.83 7.20
N VAL A 112 -14.42 -7.01 6.08
CA VAL A 112 -14.66 -5.95 5.09
C VAL A 112 -15.36 -4.76 5.76
N GLY A 113 -14.89 -3.56 5.49
CA GLY A 113 -15.38 -2.33 6.10
C GLY A 113 -14.64 -1.91 7.36
N ALA A 114 -13.81 -2.79 7.91
CA ALA A 114 -13.08 -2.47 9.15
C ALA A 114 -11.98 -1.43 8.90
N ALA A 115 -11.75 -0.58 9.90
CA ALA A 115 -10.65 0.36 9.91
C ALA A 115 -9.32 -0.38 10.11
N VAL A 116 -8.28 0.10 9.44
CA VAL A 116 -6.94 -0.46 9.54
C VAL A 116 -5.91 0.65 9.76
N GLN A 117 -4.70 0.26 10.16
CA GLN A 117 -3.58 1.19 10.28
C GLN A 117 -2.37 0.62 9.56
N VAL A 118 -1.51 1.50 9.06
CA VAL A 118 -0.29 1.08 8.41
C VAL A 118 0.69 0.54 9.46
N ILE A 119 1.33 -0.58 9.13
CA ILE A 119 2.47 -1.12 9.87
C ILE A 119 3.62 -1.31 8.88
N PHE A 120 4.84 -1.42 9.39
CA PHE A 120 6.01 -1.57 8.54
C PHE A 120 6.72 -2.87 8.90
N GLU A 121 6.98 -3.70 7.88
CA GLU A 121 7.57 -5.03 8.03
C GLU A 121 8.94 -5.05 7.36
N GLU A 122 9.96 -5.55 8.07
CA GLU A 122 11.28 -5.74 7.51
C GLU A 122 11.28 -6.96 6.58
N VAL A 123 11.66 -6.75 5.32
CA VAL A 123 11.68 -7.81 4.31
C VAL A 123 13.08 -8.14 3.81
N GLY A 124 14.07 -7.35 4.18
CA GLY A 124 15.46 -7.56 3.84
C GLY A 124 16.36 -6.56 4.53
N PRO A 125 17.70 -6.66 4.35
CA PRO A 125 18.61 -5.69 4.94
C PRO A 125 18.25 -4.28 4.50
N ASP A 126 18.03 -3.39 5.46
CA ASP A 126 17.77 -1.97 5.23
C ASP A 126 16.53 -1.67 4.39
N GLN A 127 15.56 -2.60 4.35
CA GLN A 127 14.33 -2.36 3.58
C GLN A 127 13.09 -2.82 4.33
N LEU A 128 12.13 -1.91 4.47
CA LEU A 128 10.80 -2.18 5.00
C LEU A 128 9.77 -2.15 3.88
N ILE A 129 8.64 -2.80 4.10
CA ILE A 129 7.45 -2.62 3.28
C ILE A 129 6.29 -2.16 4.16
N HIS A 130 5.30 -1.52 3.56
CA HIS A 130 4.08 -1.15 4.25
C HIS A 130 3.08 -2.30 4.16
N GLU A 131 2.45 -2.61 5.29
CA GLU A 131 1.35 -3.54 5.41
C GLU A 131 0.28 -2.90 6.27
N TRP A 132 -0.86 -3.56 6.42
CA TRP A 132 -1.99 -2.97 7.11
C TRP A 132 -2.51 -3.92 8.17
N GLN A 133 -2.83 -3.39 9.34
CA GLN A 133 -3.32 -4.16 10.48
C GLN A 133 -4.72 -3.69 10.87
N VAL A 134 -5.62 -4.64 11.08
CA VAL A 134 -6.98 -4.34 11.53
C VAL A 134 -6.95 -3.74 12.92
N LEU A 135 -7.69 -2.64 13.11
CA LEU A 135 -7.84 -1.98 14.40
C LEU A 135 -8.92 -2.69 15.23
N GLY A 136 -8.68 -2.74 16.50
CA GLY A 136 -9.59 -3.37 17.44
C GLY A 136 -9.31 -4.79 17.74
#